data_237cac88ec1d1d74f64a142b38822730
#
_entry.id   237cac88ec1d1d74f64a142b38822730
#
_cell.length_a   1.000
_cell.length_b   1.000
_cell.length_c   1.000
_cell.angle_alpha   90.00
_cell.angle_beta   90.00
_cell.angle_gamma   90.00
#
_symmetry.space_group_name_H-M   'P 1'
#
loop_
_entity.id
_entity.type
_entity.pdbx_description
1 polymer ?
#
loop_
_entity_poly.entity_id
_entity_poly.type
_entity_poly.pdbx_seq_one_letter_code
_entity_poly.pdbx_strand_id
1 'polypeptide(L)'
;RPHTVKDFLSVWKTLERHFYDLNVDFIVGLPLEDGEVISENVRIIEELRPPHVSVYVLEEKEFDNDLRRRLPTEDETIKHFLRFCNALTKAGYRRYEISNWYLAKPSLHNLRYWENRDYLGLGLSAGGHIGWFRYVNVSDLALYQTRLREGKCPHEYAQTNTEEKELKETLFMCLRLMEGCDLEELKEKFSPTLIECYVERLVVDSQYFERCGNRLRLTPLGLLHSASALERLV
;
A
#
# COMPACT_ATOMS: atom_id res chain seq x y z
N ARG A 1 -20.29 6.98 -7.04
CA ARG A 1 -19.58 6.58 -8.27
C ARG A 1 -20.60 6.38 -9.39
N PRO A 2 -20.25 6.57 -10.68
CA PRO A 2 -21.20 6.45 -11.80
C PRO A 2 -21.53 5.00 -12.18
N HIS A 3 -20.87 3.99 -11.60
CA HIS A 3 -21.08 2.57 -11.89
C HIS A 3 -21.77 1.84 -10.73
N THR A 4 -22.49 0.77 -11.06
CA THR A 4 -23.21 -0.10 -10.13
C THR A 4 -22.48 -1.43 -9.92
N VAL A 5 -22.92 -2.22 -8.94
CA VAL A 5 -22.45 -3.62 -8.77
C VAL A 5 -22.71 -4.45 -10.04
N LYS A 6 -23.84 -4.21 -10.73
CA LYS A 6 -24.15 -4.89 -11.99
C LYS A 6 -23.12 -4.58 -13.07
N ASP A 7 -22.68 -3.34 -13.17
CA ASP A 7 -21.65 -2.93 -14.13
C ASP A 7 -20.32 -3.61 -13.81
N PHE A 8 -19.93 -3.63 -12.52
CA PHE A 8 -18.76 -4.33 -12.03
C PHE A 8 -18.79 -5.81 -12.42
N LEU A 9 -19.89 -6.54 -12.10
CA LEU A 9 -20.02 -7.94 -12.41
C LEU A 9 -20.00 -8.24 -13.92
N SER A 10 -20.54 -7.32 -14.75
CA SER A 10 -20.48 -7.42 -16.20
C SER A 10 -19.05 -7.30 -16.73
N VAL A 11 -18.30 -6.34 -16.21
CA VAL A 11 -16.87 -6.15 -16.55
C VAL A 11 -16.06 -7.36 -16.08
N TRP A 12 -16.28 -7.84 -14.85
CA TRP A 12 -15.62 -9.02 -14.32
C TRP A 12 -15.76 -10.23 -15.25
N LYS A 13 -17.02 -10.58 -15.64
CA LYS A 13 -17.30 -11.68 -16.57
C LYS A 13 -16.60 -11.57 -17.92
N THR A 14 -16.30 -10.36 -18.34
CA THR A 14 -15.55 -10.11 -19.57
C THR A 14 -14.06 -10.33 -19.35
N LEU A 15 -13.52 -9.78 -18.27
CA LEU A 15 -12.08 -9.83 -17.97
C LEU A 15 -11.61 -11.23 -17.60
N GLU A 16 -12.37 -12.00 -16.79
CA GLU A 16 -12.00 -13.35 -16.35
C GLU A 16 -11.81 -14.36 -17.51
N ARG A 17 -12.38 -14.08 -18.68
CA ARG A 17 -12.21 -14.90 -19.89
C ARG A 17 -10.88 -14.66 -20.60
N HIS A 18 -10.22 -13.54 -20.33
CA HIS A 18 -9.05 -13.09 -21.07
C HIS A 18 -7.80 -12.90 -20.18
N PHE A 19 -7.98 -12.80 -18.87
CA PHE A 19 -6.91 -12.50 -17.92
C PHE A 19 -6.96 -13.46 -16.73
N TYR A 20 -5.78 -13.89 -16.27
CA TYR A 20 -5.62 -14.78 -15.10
C TYR A 20 -5.25 -14.04 -13.82
N ASP A 21 -4.60 -12.87 -13.94
CA ASP A 21 -4.14 -12.05 -12.83
C ASP A 21 -5.03 -10.78 -12.73
N LEU A 22 -6.21 -10.95 -12.13
CA LEU A 22 -7.15 -9.87 -11.88
C LEU A 22 -7.08 -9.46 -10.40
N ASN A 23 -7.22 -8.16 -10.15
CA ASN A 23 -7.35 -7.59 -8.82
C ASN A 23 -8.73 -6.95 -8.63
N VAL A 24 -9.28 -7.07 -7.44
CA VAL A 24 -10.49 -6.34 -7.02
C VAL A 24 -10.14 -5.48 -5.82
N ASP A 25 -10.45 -4.18 -5.92
CA ASP A 25 -10.24 -3.21 -4.87
C ASP A 25 -11.54 -2.96 -4.09
N PHE A 26 -11.46 -3.08 -2.76
CA PHE A 26 -12.50 -2.68 -1.82
C PHE A 26 -12.03 -1.50 -0.98
N ILE A 27 -12.98 -0.64 -0.60
CA ILE A 27 -12.75 0.46 0.32
C ILE A 27 -13.67 0.27 1.50
N VAL A 28 -13.12 0.28 2.71
CA VAL A 28 -13.82 0.22 4.00
C VAL A 28 -13.86 1.60 4.63
N GLY A 29 -14.88 1.90 5.39
CA GLY A 29 -15.08 3.23 6.00
C GLY A 29 -15.86 4.19 5.12
N LEU A 30 -16.63 3.68 4.16
CA LEU A 30 -17.48 4.50 3.29
C LEU A 30 -18.68 5.06 4.07
N PRO A 31 -19.23 6.24 3.65
CA PRO A 31 -20.46 6.78 4.26
C PRO A 31 -21.61 5.77 4.25
N LEU A 32 -22.29 5.65 5.37
CA LEU A 32 -23.41 4.71 5.58
C LEU A 32 -23.03 3.23 5.43
N GLU A 33 -21.75 2.90 5.51
CA GLU A 33 -21.30 1.50 5.52
C GLU A 33 -21.70 0.83 6.85
N ASP A 34 -22.32 -0.33 6.75
CA ASP A 34 -22.71 -1.16 7.87
C ASP A 34 -22.25 -2.61 7.72
N GLY A 35 -22.60 -3.45 8.69
CA GLY A 35 -22.23 -4.86 8.69
C GLY A 35 -22.86 -5.69 7.57
N GLU A 36 -23.98 -5.24 6.97
CA GLU A 36 -24.64 -5.93 5.85
C GLU A 36 -23.86 -5.69 4.56
N VAL A 37 -23.46 -4.42 4.29
CA VAL A 37 -22.60 -4.05 3.17
C VAL A 37 -21.29 -4.83 3.20
N ILE A 38 -20.67 -4.96 4.37
CA ILE A 38 -19.43 -5.76 4.51
C ILE A 38 -19.69 -7.24 4.21
N SER A 39 -20.82 -7.79 4.67
CA SER A 39 -21.19 -9.19 4.39
C SER A 39 -21.40 -9.44 2.90
N GLU A 40 -22.06 -8.51 2.22
CA GLU A 40 -22.28 -8.59 0.76
C GLU A 40 -20.96 -8.55 -0.02
N ASN A 41 -20.06 -7.64 0.34
CA ASN A 41 -18.74 -7.55 -0.28
C ASN A 41 -17.93 -8.83 -0.07
N VAL A 42 -17.97 -9.43 1.13
CA VAL A 42 -17.32 -10.71 1.42
C VAL A 42 -17.90 -11.82 0.55
N ARG A 43 -19.25 -11.87 0.40
CA ARG A 43 -19.92 -12.84 -0.47
C ARG A 43 -19.46 -12.72 -1.93
N ILE A 44 -19.33 -11.50 -2.44
CA ILE A 44 -18.81 -11.26 -3.80
C ILE A 44 -17.39 -11.83 -3.95
N ILE A 45 -16.52 -11.64 -2.95
CA ILE A 45 -15.16 -12.22 -2.98
C ILE A 45 -15.22 -13.76 -3.00
N GLU A 46 -16.06 -14.37 -2.18
CA GLU A 46 -16.21 -15.82 -2.10
C GLU A 46 -16.76 -16.42 -3.40
N GLU A 47 -17.69 -15.73 -4.06
CA GLU A 47 -18.27 -16.15 -5.34
C GLU A 47 -17.30 -15.99 -6.52
N LEU A 48 -16.67 -14.82 -6.64
CA LEU A 48 -15.79 -14.49 -7.75
C LEU A 48 -14.38 -15.09 -7.62
N ARG A 49 -13.92 -15.31 -6.39
CA ARG A 49 -12.58 -15.80 -6.07
C ARG A 49 -11.46 -15.10 -6.86
N PRO A 50 -11.40 -13.76 -6.84
CA PRO A 50 -10.37 -13.05 -7.56
C PRO A 50 -8.97 -13.51 -7.12
N PRO A 51 -8.00 -13.65 -8.04
CA PRO A 51 -6.63 -14.07 -7.70
C PRO A 51 -5.94 -13.14 -6.69
N HIS A 52 -6.31 -11.87 -6.69
CA HIS A 52 -5.77 -10.83 -5.83
C HIS A 52 -6.88 -9.88 -5.34
N VAL A 53 -6.79 -9.46 -4.09
CA VAL A 53 -7.76 -8.54 -3.45
C VAL A 53 -7.01 -7.45 -2.71
N SER A 54 -7.42 -6.20 -2.93
CA SER A 54 -6.98 -5.06 -2.14
C SER A 54 -8.13 -4.59 -1.25
N VAL A 55 -7.86 -4.29 0.02
CA VAL A 55 -8.82 -3.68 0.95
C VAL A 55 -8.17 -2.45 1.55
N TYR A 56 -8.67 -1.29 1.18
CA TYR A 56 -8.19 0.00 1.66
C TYR A 56 -9.16 0.56 2.70
N VAL A 57 -8.61 1.32 3.65
CA VAL A 57 -9.41 2.18 4.54
C VAL A 57 -9.54 3.53 3.86
N LEU A 58 -10.75 4.10 3.88
CA LEU A 58 -11.01 5.43 3.33
C LEU A 58 -10.17 6.48 4.06
N GLU A 59 -9.36 7.23 3.31
CA GLU A 59 -8.65 8.39 3.85
C GLU A 59 -9.54 9.63 3.76
N GLU A 60 -9.73 10.30 4.90
CA GLU A 60 -10.50 11.53 4.99
C GLU A 60 -9.68 12.73 4.47
N LYS A 61 -9.71 12.94 3.15
CA LYS A 61 -9.16 14.15 2.55
C LYS A 61 -10.32 15.04 2.07
N GLU A 62 -10.41 16.26 2.57
CA GLU A 62 -11.29 17.32 2.07
C GLU A 62 -12.81 16.97 1.99
N PHE A 63 -13.33 16.16 2.93
CA PHE A 63 -14.76 15.93 3.01
C PHE A 63 -15.49 17.13 3.64
N ASP A 64 -16.65 17.47 3.10
CA ASP A 64 -17.54 18.41 3.73
C ASP A 64 -18.12 17.86 5.05
N ASN A 65 -18.70 18.74 5.87
CA ASN A 65 -19.20 18.38 7.19
C ASN A 65 -20.41 17.41 7.13
N ASP A 66 -21.19 17.40 6.04
CA ASP A 66 -22.34 16.51 5.90
C ASP A 66 -21.85 15.07 5.61
N LEU A 67 -20.87 14.93 4.73
CA LEU A 67 -20.26 13.64 4.41
C LEU A 67 -19.56 13.05 5.64
N ARG A 68 -18.79 13.86 6.39
CA ARG A 68 -18.11 13.44 7.62
C ARG A 68 -19.07 12.87 8.67
N ARG A 69 -20.26 13.44 8.82
CA ARG A 69 -21.29 12.94 9.76
C ARG A 69 -21.84 11.57 9.42
N ARG A 70 -21.65 11.12 8.19
CA ARG A 70 -22.14 9.83 7.69
C ARG A 70 -21.06 8.74 7.67
N LEU A 71 -19.82 9.09 8.00
CA LEU A 71 -18.74 8.12 8.09
C LEU A 71 -18.95 7.26 9.34
N PRO A 72 -18.58 5.97 9.29
CA PRO A 72 -18.48 5.15 10.48
C PRO A 72 -17.40 5.71 11.41
N THR A 73 -17.51 5.43 12.69
CA THR A 73 -16.44 5.74 13.65
C THR A 73 -15.17 4.95 13.34
N GLU A 74 -14.03 5.40 13.87
CA GLU A 74 -12.75 4.67 13.71
C GLU A 74 -12.87 3.23 14.21
N ASP A 75 -13.52 3.00 15.35
CA ASP A 75 -13.75 1.66 15.90
C ASP A 75 -14.62 0.78 14.99
N GLU A 76 -15.64 1.34 14.35
CA GLU A 76 -16.47 0.63 13.37
C GLU A 76 -15.67 0.31 12.11
N THR A 77 -14.90 1.26 11.61
CA THR A 77 -14.02 1.06 10.46
C THR A 77 -13.00 -0.04 10.71
N ILE A 78 -12.37 -0.05 11.90
CA ILE A 78 -11.44 -1.12 12.31
C ILE A 78 -12.18 -2.47 12.36
N LYS A 79 -13.38 -2.54 12.96
CA LYS A 79 -14.18 -3.78 12.98
C LYS A 79 -14.52 -4.28 11.59
N HIS A 80 -14.90 -3.39 10.67
CA HIS A 80 -15.18 -3.72 9.28
C HIS A 80 -13.95 -4.26 8.57
N PHE A 81 -12.82 -3.56 8.70
CA PHE A 81 -11.54 -4.00 8.15
C PHE A 81 -11.12 -5.39 8.66
N LEU A 82 -11.19 -5.61 9.98
CA LEU A 82 -10.88 -6.90 10.59
C LEU A 82 -11.82 -8.01 10.10
N ARG A 83 -13.09 -7.69 9.86
CA ARG A 83 -14.05 -8.64 9.29
C ARG A 83 -13.64 -9.07 7.87
N PHE A 84 -13.20 -8.13 7.02
CA PHE A 84 -12.61 -8.47 5.72
C PHE A 84 -11.36 -9.34 5.87
N CYS A 85 -10.40 -8.95 6.71
CA CYS A 85 -9.18 -9.73 6.95
C CYS A 85 -9.49 -11.18 7.33
N ASN A 86 -10.43 -11.38 8.27
CA ASN A 86 -10.84 -12.70 8.74
C ASN A 86 -11.52 -13.50 7.63
N ALA A 87 -12.39 -12.89 6.85
CA ALA A 87 -13.10 -13.54 5.74
C ALA A 87 -12.11 -13.97 4.65
N LEU A 88 -11.21 -13.10 4.22
CA LEU A 88 -10.18 -13.42 3.25
C LEU A 88 -9.27 -14.56 3.72
N THR A 89 -8.85 -14.54 4.98
CA THR A 89 -8.05 -15.62 5.56
C THR A 89 -8.80 -16.95 5.54
N LYS A 90 -10.09 -16.98 5.93
CA LYS A 90 -10.94 -18.18 5.88
C LYS A 90 -11.16 -18.69 4.46
N ALA A 91 -11.24 -17.79 3.47
CA ALA A 91 -11.37 -18.12 2.05
C ALA A 91 -10.03 -18.60 1.43
N GLY A 92 -8.94 -18.65 2.21
CA GLY A 92 -7.64 -19.16 1.79
C GLY A 92 -6.70 -18.13 1.20
N TYR A 93 -7.04 -16.85 1.27
CA TYR A 93 -6.14 -15.78 0.86
C TYR A 93 -5.01 -15.57 1.87
N ARG A 94 -3.83 -15.24 1.36
CA ARG A 94 -2.65 -14.86 2.15
C ARG A 94 -2.43 -13.36 2.07
N ARG A 95 -2.38 -12.70 3.22
CA ARG A 95 -2.00 -11.29 3.32
C ARG A 95 -0.49 -11.17 3.18
N TYR A 96 0.02 -10.28 2.31
CA TYR A 96 1.46 -10.09 2.15
C TYR A 96 1.93 -8.67 2.50
N GLU A 97 1.01 -7.70 2.51
CA GLU A 97 1.26 -6.36 3.00
C GLU A 97 -0.03 -5.77 3.60
N ILE A 98 0.01 -4.52 4.07
CA ILE A 98 -1.07 -3.88 4.86
C ILE A 98 -2.44 -3.99 4.19
N SER A 99 -2.53 -3.82 2.87
CA SER A 99 -3.81 -3.69 2.16
C SER A 99 -4.10 -4.81 1.17
N ASN A 100 -3.16 -5.75 0.92
CA ASN A 100 -3.27 -6.68 -0.19
C ASN A 100 -3.18 -8.16 0.20
N TRP A 101 -4.01 -8.96 -0.46
CA TRP A 101 -4.11 -10.41 -0.30
C TRP A 101 -4.05 -11.12 -1.67
N TYR A 102 -3.60 -12.36 -1.67
CA TYR A 102 -3.52 -13.21 -2.87
C TYR A 102 -3.91 -14.64 -2.58
N LEU A 103 -4.34 -15.39 -3.62
CA LEU A 103 -4.58 -16.84 -3.55
C LEU A 103 -3.34 -17.65 -3.89
N ALA A 104 -2.68 -17.37 -5.01
CA ALA A 104 -1.55 -18.15 -5.50
C ALA A 104 -0.20 -17.43 -5.31
N LYS A 105 -0.11 -16.17 -5.72
CA LYS A 105 1.13 -15.37 -5.68
C LYS A 105 0.81 -13.90 -5.41
N PRO A 106 1.69 -13.18 -4.69
CA PRO A 106 1.55 -11.73 -4.50
C PRO A 106 1.81 -10.98 -5.81
N SER A 107 1.38 -9.72 -5.87
CA SER A 107 1.70 -8.82 -6.97
C SER A 107 3.19 -8.48 -6.95
N LEU A 108 3.94 -8.93 -7.96
CA LEU A 108 5.36 -8.58 -8.11
C LEU A 108 5.57 -7.09 -8.31
N HIS A 109 4.60 -6.40 -8.92
CA HIS A 109 4.62 -4.95 -9.07
C HIS A 109 4.59 -4.25 -7.72
N ASN A 110 3.66 -4.65 -6.83
CA ASN A 110 3.56 -4.07 -5.48
C ASN A 110 4.81 -4.40 -4.63
N LEU A 111 5.29 -5.66 -4.69
CA LEU A 111 6.50 -6.04 -3.96
C LEU A 111 7.70 -5.19 -4.36
N ARG A 112 7.86 -4.85 -5.65
CA ARG A 112 8.95 -3.99 -6.09
C ARG A 112 8.95 -2.63 -5.39
N TYR A 113 7.78 -2.06 -5.13
CA TYR A 113 7.67 -0.83 -4.35
C TYR A 113 7.96 -1.06 -2.87
N TRP A 114 7.37 -2.09 -2.27
CA TRP A 114 7.55 -2.37 -0.84
C TRP A 114 8.99 -2.81 -0.49
N GLU A 115 9.70 -3.42 -1.40
CA GLU A 115 11.13 -3.73 -1.29
C GLU A 115 12.05 -2.57 -1.68
N ASN A 116 11.48 -1.41 -1.97
CA ASN A 116 12.19 -0.20 -2.41
C ASN A 116 13.19 -0.46 -3.56
N ARG A 117 12.79 -1.27 -4.54
CA ARG A 117 13.58 -1.57 -5.74
C ARG A 117 13.44 -0.49 -6.79
N ASP A 118 14.32 -0.52 -7.78
CA ASP A 118 14.30 0.41 -8.91
C ASP A 118 13.02 0.30 -9.73
N TYR A 119 12.44 1.45 -10.09
CA TYR A 119 11.33 1.56 -11.02
C TYR A 119 11.35 2.89 -11.78
N LEU A 120 10.81 2.88 -13.00
CA LEU A 120 10.66 4.05 -13.84
C LEU A 120 9.24 4.60 -13.77
N GLY A 121 9.13 5.90 -13.50
CA GLY A 121 7.88 6.64 -13.59
C GLY A 121 7.69 7.20 -14.99
N LEU A 122 6.66 6.74 -15.71
CA LEU A 122 6.33 7.20 -17.05
C LEU A 122 4.99 7.94 -17.02
N GLY A 123 4.94 9.11 -17.65
CA GLY A 123 3.74 9.94 -17.72
C GLY A 123 3.72 11.09 -16.70
N LEU A 124 2.60 11.82 -16.70
CA LEU A 124 2.38 12.98 -15.84
C LEU A 124 2.36 12.58 -14.37
N SER A 125 2.99 13.40 -13.52
CA SER A 125 3.08 13.22 -12.07
C SER A 125 3.65 11.87 -11.62
N ALA A 126 4.19 11.05 -12.55
CA ALA A 126 4.73 9.75 -12.23
C ALA A 126 6.06 9.91 -11.48
N GLY A 127 6.19 9.21 -10.34
CA GLY A 127 7.43 9.11 -9.58
C GLY A 127 8.31 7.97 -10.09
N GLY A 128 9.63 8.11 -9.99
CA GLY A 128 10.61 7.07 -10.27
C GLY A 128 11.68 6.99 -9.19
N HIS A 129 12.28 5.82 -9.08
CA HIS A 129 13.36 5.50 -8.15
C HIS A 129 14.40 4.61 -8.84
N ILE A 130 15.65 5.04 -8.89
CA ILE A 130 16.76 4.29 -9.49
C ILE A 130 17.99 4.44 -8.60
N GLY A 131 18.40 3.36 -7.97
CA GLY A 131 19.39 3.42 -6.91
C GLY A 131 18.91 4.32 -5.77
N TRP A 132 19.61 5.43 -5.53
CA TRP A 132 19.20 6.45 -4.54
C TRP A 132 18.62 7.71 -5.20
N PHE A 133 18.44 7.71 -6.50
CA PHE A 133 17.89 8.83 -7.25
C PHE A 133 16.37 8.73 -7.34
N ARG A 134 15.69 9.78 -6.88
CA ARG A 134 14.24 9.92 -6.92
C ARG A 134 13.84 11.08 -7.82
N TYR A 135 12.77 10.90 -8.58
CA TYR A 135 12.20 11.98 -9.38
C TYR A 135 10.67 11.89 -9.43
N VAL A 136 10.05 13.03 -9.72
CA VAL A 136 8.62 13.12 -10.06
C VAL A 136 8.49 13.93 -11.33
N ASN A 137 7.74 13.46 -12.28
CA ASN A 137 7.47 14.15 -13.52
C ASN A 137 6.48 15.30 -13.32
N VAL A 138 6.56 16.31 -14.18
CA VAL A 138 5.62 17.42 -14.18
C VAL A 138 4.18 16.94 -14.36
N SER A 139 3.24 17.66 -13.76
CA SER A 139 1.80 17.40 -13.85
C SER A 139 1.14 18.08 -15.07
N ASP A 140 1.78 19.10 -15.65
CA ASP A 140 1.28 19.79 -16.83
C ASP A 140 1.62 19.05 -18.12
N LEU A 141 0.60 18.72 -18.92
CA LEU A 141 0.74 17.95 -20.15
C LEU A 141 1.57 18.69 -21.22
N ALA A 142 1.36 19.99 -21.37
CA ALA A 142 2.06 20.77 -22.40
C ALA A 142 3.55 20.87 -22.07
N LEU A 143 3.86 21.12 -20.80
CA LEU A 143 5.26 21.17 -20.32
C LEU A 143 5.93 19.80 -20.44
N TYR A 144 5.22 18.72 -20.09
CA TYR A 144 5.72 17.34 -20.23
C TYR A 144 6.11 17.04 -21.69
N GLN A 145 5.20 17.32 -22.62
CA GLN A 145 5.43 17.11 -24.05
C GLN A 145 6.57 18.00 -24.58
N THR A 146 6.64 19.26 -24.16
CA THR A 146 7.69 20.19 -24.59
C THR A 146 9.07 19.69 -24.17
N ARG A 147 9.23 19.31 -22.89
CA ARG A 147 10.51 18.77 -22.39
C ARG A 147 10.95 17.52 -23.15
N LEU A 148 10.03 16.58 -23.41
CA LEU A 148 10.34 15.39 -24.19
C LEU A 148 10.77 15.70 -25.63
N ARG A 149 10.08 16.65 -26.30
CA ARG A 149 10.47 17.08 -27.66
C ARG A 149 11.84 17.75 -27.70
N GLU A 150 12.23 18.40 -26.62
CA GLU A 150 13.55 19.02 -26.46
C GLU A 150 14.63 18.01 -26.00
N GLY A 151 14.30 16.73 -25.84
CA GLY A 151 15.20 15.70 -25.33
C GLY A 151 15.56 15.86 -23.85
N LYS A 152 14.75 16.61 -23.08
CA LYS A 152 14.96 16.85 -21.66
C LYS A 152 14.10 15.91 -20.81
N CYS A 153 14.62 15.51 -19.63
CA CYS A 153 13.82 14.80 -18.63
C CYS A 153 12.66 15.69 -18.16
N PRO A 154 11.43 15.17 -18.12
CA PRO A 154 10.26 15.96 -17.72
C PRO A 154 10.08 16.04 -16.20
N HIS A 155 11.18 16.03 -15.42
CA HIS A 155 11.12 16.01 -13.97
C HIS A 155 10.77 17.40 -13.42
N GLU A 156 9.72 17.47 -12.58
CA GLU A 156 9.42 18.64 -11.75
C GLU A 156 10.36 18.68 -10.54
N TYR A 157 10.61 17.50 -9.99
CA TYR A 157 11.49 17.27 -8.85
C TYR A 157 12.44 16.12 -9.15
N ALA A 158 13.70 16.26 -8.75
CA ALA A 158 14.68 15.19 -8.85
C ALA A 158 15.79 15.41 -7.80
N GLN A 159 16.14 14.37 -7.07
CA GLN A 159 17.25 14.39 -6.11
C GLN A 159 17.89 13.02 -5.92
N THR A 160 19.14 13.00 -5.49
CA THR A 160 19.77 11.80 -4.94
C THR A 160 19.66 11.85 -3.42
N ASN A 161 19.11 10.80 -2.83
CA ASN A 161 18.98 10.70 -1.38
C ASN A 161 20.35 10.56 -0.70
N THR A 162 20.45 11.03 0.54
CA THR A 162 21.54 10.63 1.45
C THR A 162 21.29 9.20 1.92
N GLU A 163 22.31 8.52 2.45
CA GLU A 163 22.18 7.17 3.01
C GLU A 163 21.06 7.10 4.07
N GLU A 164 21.02 8.07 4.97
CA GLU A 164 20.00 8.13 6.01
C GLU A 164 18.58 8.27 5.45
N LYS A 165 18.40 9.17 4.47
CA LYS A 165 17.10 9.37 3.83
C LYS A 165 16.66 8.12 3.08
N GLU A 166 17.56 7.48 2.35
CA GLU A 166 17.26 6.26 1.59
C GLU A 166 16.93 5.09 2.54
N LEU A 167 17.63 4.96 3.68
CA LEU A 167 17.30 3.97 4.70
C LEU A 167 15.90 4.22 5.30
N LYS A 168 15.57 5.46 5.64
CA LYS A 168 14.23 5.82 6.17
C LYS A 168 13.13 5.45 5.19
N GLU A 169 13.28 5.79 3.92
CA GLU A 169 12.32 5.45 2.87
C GLU A 169 12.23 3.92 2.67
N THR A 170 13.36 3.23 2.70
CA THR A 170 13.39 1.76 2.61
C THR A 170 12.67 1.12 3.79
N LEU A 171 12.90 1.57 5.02
CA LEU A 171 12.19 1.10 6.21
C LEU A 171 10.69 1.42 6.12
N PHE A 172 10.32 2.62 5.68
CA PHE A 172 8.92 3.00 5.49
C PHE A 172 8.20 2.08 4.50
N MET A 173 8.86 1.67 3.42
CA MET A 173 8.30 0.77 2.42
C MET A 173 8.25 -0.67 2.92
N CYS A 174 9.37 -1.24 3.39
CA CYS A 174 9.43 -2.67 3.74
C CYS A 174 8.65 -3.01 5.00
N LEU A 175 8.47 -2.09 5.95
CA LEU A 175 7.61 -2.29 7.13
C LEU A 175 6.12 -2.42 6.80
N ARG A 176 5.71 -2.14 5.57
CA ARG A 176 4.37 -2.43 5.09
C ARG A 176 4.15 -3.92 4.82
N LEU A 177 5.22 -4.67 4.54
CA LEU A 177 5.16 -6.11 4.35
C LEU A 177 4.83 -6.83 5.65
N MET A 178 4.03 -7.90 5.58
CA MET A 178 3.70 -8.73 6.74
C MET A 178 4.94 -9.37 7.39
N GLU A 179 5.95 -9.64 6.57
CA GLU A 179 7.23 -10.18 7.04
C GLU A 179 8.21 -9.10 7.51
N GLY A 180 7.90 -7.83 7.21
CA GLY A 180 8.77 -6.69 7.52
C GLY A 180 10.06 -6.66 6.71
N CYS A 181 11.05 -5.92 7.24
CA CYS A 181 12.37 -5.71 6.63
C CYS A 181 13.34 -6.82 7.05
N ASP A 182 14.09 -7.35 6.09
CA ASP A 182 15.24 -8.23 6.37
C ASP A 182 16.47 -7.38 6.68
N LEU A 183 16.99 -7.49 7.90
CA LEU A 183 18.11 -6.67 8.37
C LEU A 183 19.46 -7.06 7.71
N GLU A 184 19.60 -8.31 7.23
CA GLU A 184 20.80 -8.68 6.47
C GLU A 184 20.79 -8.13 5.06
N GLU A 185 19.63 -8.14 4.37
CA GLU A 185 19.50 -7.48 3.08
C GLU A 185 19.75 -5.96 3.18
N LEU A 186 19.32 -5.32 4.27
CA LEU A 186 19.62 -3.90 4.49
C LEU A 186 21.11 -3.63 4.64
N LYS A 187 21.88 -4.51 5.28
CA LYS A 187 23.35 -4.37 5.46
C LYS A 187 24.12 -4.43 4.13
N GLU A 188 23.52 -4.98 3.08
CA GLU A 188 24.12 -4.95 1.73
C GLU A 188 24.13 -3.54 1.12
N LYS A 189 23.22 -2.67 1.59
CA LYS A 189 22.98 -1.33 1.02
C LYS A 189 23.36 -0.18 1.95
N PHE A 190 23.31 -0.42 3.27
CA PHE A 190 23.42 0.61 4.29
C PHE A 190 24.41 0.22 5.39
N SER A 191 24.97 1.22 6.04
CA SER A 191 25.88 1.06 7.16
C SER A 191 25.18 0.32 8.32
N PRO A 192 25.80 -0.76 8.87
CA PRO A 192 25.22 -1.52 9.99
C PRO A 192 24.92 -0.66 11.21
N THR A 193 25.77 0.32 11.51
CA THR A 193 25.59 1.26 12.63
C THR A 193 24.33 2.10 12.45
N LEU A 194 24.08 2.58 11.23
CA LEU A 194 22.89 3.38 10.93
C LEU A 194 21.62 2.52 11.04
N ILE A 195 21.64 1.28 10.53
CA ILE A 195 20.53 0.34 10.64
C ILE A 195 20.17 0.08 12.09
N GLU A 196 21.16 -0.30 12.94
CA GLU A 196 20.92 -0.61 14.36
C GLU A 196 20.38 0.60 15.12
N CYS A 197 20.89 1.82 14.85
CA CYS A 197 20.37 3.05 15.44
C CYS A 197 18.86 3.22 15.17
N TYR A 198 18.40 3.00 13.93
CA TYR A 198 16.97 3.07 13.58
C TYR A 198 16.15 1.92 14.17
N VAL A 199 16.67 0.70 14.15
CA VAL A 199 16.01 -0.48 14.73
C VAL A 199 15.79 -0.28 16.23
N GLU A 200 16.82 0.11 16.98
CA GLU A 200 16.73 0.41 18.41
C GLU A 200 15.69 1.50 18.69
N ARG A 201 15.77 2.61 17.96
CA ARG A 201 14.83 3.74 18.10
C ARG A 201 13.37 3.34 17.83
N LEU A 202 13.12 2.43 16.90
CA LEU A 202 11.77 1.99 16.55
C LEU A 202 11.22 0.97 17.55
N VAL A 203 12.06 0.07 18.07
CA VAL A 203 11.64 -1.02 18.96
C VAL A 203 11.55 -0.57 20.41
N VAL A 204 12.46 0.30 20.87
CA VAL A 204 12.45 0.83 22.25
C VAL A 204 11.19 1.67 22.47
N ASP A 205 10.48 1.37 23.55
CA ASP A 205 9.24 2.06 23.97
C ASP A 205 8.12 2.06 22.91
N SER A 206 8.15 1.13 21.96
CA SER A 206 7.15 1.03 20.92
C SER A 206 6.32 -0.24 20.98
N GLN A 207 5.00 -0.09 21.09
CA GLN A 207 4.06 -1.18 20.92
C GLN A 207 3.78 -1.52 19.44
N TYR A 208 4.32 -0.74 18.51
CA TYR A 208 4.04 -0.85 17.07
C TYR A 208 5.08 -1.68 16.31
N PHE A 209 6.30 -1.79 16.84
CA PHE A 209 7.39 -2.48 16.17
C PHE A 209 7.96 -3.60 17.04
N GLU A 210 8.39 -4.66 16.37
CA GLU A 210 9.09 -5.77 17.01
C GLU A 210 10.25 -6.25 16.15
N ARG A 211 11.30 -6.71 16.82
CA ARG A 211 12.42 -7.42 16.18
C ARG A 211 12.27 -8.92 16.41
N CYS A 212 12.10 -9.68 15.32
CA CYS A 212 12.01 -11.14 15.32
C CYS A 212 13.23 -11.73 14.60
N GLY A 213 14.26 -12.13 15.35
CA GLY A 213 15.51 -12.58 14.77
C GLY A 213 16.13 -11.51 13.88
N ASN A 214 16.23 -11.81 12.59
CA ASN A 214 16.81 -10.93 11.58
C ASN A 214 15.78 -10.02 10.88
N ARG A 215 14.57 -9.93 11.39
CA ARG A 215 13.52 -9.11 10.80
C ARG A 215 13.02 -8.04 11.76
N LEU A 216 12.83 -6.84 11.22
CA LEU A 216 12.09 -5.75 11.86
C LEU A 216 10.70 -5.69 11.21
N ARG A 217 9.64 -5.78 11.99
CA ARG A 217 8.27 -5.75 11.46
C ARG A 217 7.31 -4.96 12.36
N LEU A 218 6.14 -4.66 11.83
CA LEU A 218 5.03 -4.14 12.61
C LEU A 218 4.41 -5.26 13.46
N THR A 219 4.06 -4.93 14.71
CA THR A 219 3.21 -5.79 15.55
C THR A 219 1.79 -5.83 14.99
N PRO A 220 0.89 -6.72 15.45
CA PRO A 220 -0.53 -6.66 15.09
C PRO A 220 -1.17 -5.29 15.35
N LEU A 221 -0.79 -4.62 16.44
CA LEU A 221 -1.25 -3.26 16.73
C LEU A 221 -0.65 -2.24 15.76
N GLY A 222 0.65 -2.37 15.43
CA GLY A 222 1.33 -1.53 14.44
C GLY A 222 0.72 -1.66 13.04
N LEU A 223 0.22 -2.84 12.66
CA LEU A 223 -0.48 -3.04 11.40
C LEU A 223 -1.83 -2.34 11.35
N LEU A 224 -2.56 -2.29 12.46
CA LEU A 224 -3.84 -1.56 12.56
C LEU A 224 -3.64 -0.04 12.51
N HIS A 225 -2.58 0.45 13.14
CA HIS A 225 -2.24 1.88 13.21
C HIS A 225 -1.01 2.21 12.34
N SER A 226 -0.92 1.57 11.17
CA SER A 226 0.28 1.66 10.32
C SER A 226 0.62 3.07 9.86
N ALA A 227 -0.36 3.93 9.64
CA ALA A 227 -0.12 5.34 9.32
C ALA A 227 0.67 6.03 10.44
N SER A 228 0.15 5.99 11.68
CA SER A 228 0.81 6.61 12.85
C SER A 228 2.14 5.93 13.22
N ALA A 229 2.23 4.61 13.01
CA ALA A 229 3.48 3.89 13.26
C ALA A 229 4.58 4.35 12.29
N LEU A 230 4.26 4.45 10.99
CA LEU A 230 5.23 4.78 9.94
C LEU A 230 5.57 6.27 9.87
N GLU A 231 4.72 7.18 10.38
CA GLU A 231 5.05 8.61 10.52
C GLU A 231 6.35 8.87 11.30
N ARG A 232 6.76 7.95 12.16
CA ARG A 232 8.03 8.05 12.91
C ARG A 232 9.28 7.95 12.02
N LEU A 233 9.12 7.56 10.77
CA LEU A 233 10.19 7.44 9.78
C LEU A 233 10.28 8.64 8.82
N VAL A 234 9.29 9.52 8.81
CA VAL A 234 9.22 10.68 7.90
C VAL A 234 9.94 11.91 8.45
#